data_1d79f71791909d9c183f5b81fd7c9861
#
_entry.id   1d79f71791909d9c183f5b81fd7c9861
#
_cell.length_a   1.000
_cell.length_b   1.000
_cell.length_c   1.000
_cell.angle_alpha   90.00
_cell.angle_beta   90.00
_cell.angle_gamma   90.00
#
_symmetry.space_group_name_H-M   'P 1'
#
loop_
_entity.id
_entity.type
_entity.pdbx_description
1 polymer ?
#
loop_
_entity_poly.entity_id
_entity_poly.type
_entity_poly.pdbx_seq_one_letter_code
_entity_poly.pdbx_strand_id
1 'polypeptide(L)'
;NANRNEIFDKGIYKEMGELGFLGAPIDGYGCAGTNYVSYGLIAREIERVDSSYRSAFSVQTSLAMHAIYHFGSNEQKDFYLPQMAKGELIGCFGLTESDAGSDPASMKTNAKEKDDGYILNGSKTWITNSPIADVLVIWAKDEQGVLRGFIVDRDCKGLTTPIIDGKFALRASVTGQIFLEDVFVSKDKILPDVQSFRGPFSCLNMARYGIAWGAMGAAEFCWNAALEYSLDRQQFGKPLAAKQLIQKKLADMQTEITLGLQSVLRLGRLIDEDKMKPEMISLLKRNNCQ
;
A
#
# COMPACT_ATOMS: atom_id res chain seq x y z
N ASN A 1 17.17 -11.87 -7.58
CA ASN A 1 18.27 -10.87 -7.43
C ASN A 1 17.79 -9.59 -6.73
N ALA A 2 16.61 -9.02 -7.06
CA ALA A 2 16.07 -7.79 -6.50
C ALA A 2 15.99 -7.81 -4.96
N ASN A 3 15.39 -8.86 -4.39
CA ASN A 3 15.29 -9.02 -2.94
C ASN A 3 16.66 -9.11 -2.25
N ARG A 4 17.61 -9.90 -2.80
CA ARG A 4 18.97 -10.04 -2.21
C ARG A 4 19.75 -8.73 -2.19
N ASN A 5 19.62 -7.94 -3.25
CA ASN A 5 20.41 -6.72 -3.46
C ASN A 5 19.66 -5.45 -3.05
N GLU A 6 18.44 -5.57 -2.55
CA GLU A 6 17.55 -4.45 -2.18
C GLU A 6 17.35 -3.46 -3.34
N ILE A 7 17.22 -3.99 -4.58
CA ILE A 7 17.03 -3.20 -5.79
C ILE A 7 15.55 -3.18 -6.17
N PHE A 8 15.02 -2.00 -6.43
CA PHE A 8 13.69 -1.79 -6.99
C PHE A 8 13.78 -1.13 -8.36
N ASP A 9 13.18 -1.74 -9.36
CA ASP A 9 13.11 -1.15 -10.70
C ASP A 9 11.90 -0.20 -10.79
N LYS A 10 12.18 1.11 -10.89
CA LYS A 10 11.14 2.12 -11.08
C LYS A 10 10.32 1.95 -12.37
N GLY A 11 10.88 1.31 -13.39
CA GLY A 11 10.21 1.07 -14.67
C GLY A 11 8.92 0.30 -14.53
N ILE A 12 8.81 -0.54 -13.48
CA ILE A 12 7.60 -1.33 -13.19
C ILE A 12 6.33 -0.48 -13.01
N TYR A 13 6.45 0.78 -12.57
CA TYR A 13 5.29 1.66 -12.44
C TYR A 13 4.66 1.97 -13.80
N LYS A 14 5.48 2.21 -14.84
CA LYS A 14 4.96 2.42 -16.19
C LYS A 14 4.31 1.17 -16.75
N GLU A 15 4.93 0.01 -16.56
CA GLU A 15 4.35 -1.27 -16.99
C GLU A 15 3.01 -1.54 -16.29
N MET A 16 2.91 -1.30 -14.97
CA MET A 16 1.65 -1.40 -14.23
C MET A 16 0.61 -0.38 -14.71
N GLY A 17 1.05 0.82 -15.09
CA GLY A 17 0.19 1.87 -15.64
C GLY A 17 -0.38 1.47 -17.02
N GLU A 18 0.46 0.95 -17.92
CA GLU A 18 0.06 0.45 -19.24
C GLU A 18 -0.95 -0.70 -19.15
N LEU A 19 -0.84 -1.53 -18.12
CA LEU A 19 -1.79 -2.61 -17.83
C LEU A 19 -3.07 -2.13 -17.13
N GLY A 20 -3.18 -0.84 -16.80
CA GLY A 20 -4.33 -0.27 -16.07
C GLY A 20 -4.42 -0.72 -14.61
N PHE A 21 -3.33 -1.15 -14.00
CA PHE A 21 -3.34 -1.64 -12.62
C PHE A 21 -3.35 -0.49 -11.61
N LEU A 22 -2.63 0.61 -11.91
CA LEU A 22 -2.53 1.75 -10.99
C LEU A 22 -3.85 2.51 -10.95
N GLY A 23 -4.37 2.69 -9.75
CA GLY A 23 -5.68 3.30 -9.56
C GLY A 23 -6.85 2.44 -10.06
N ALA A 24 -6.69 1.13 -10.24
CA ALA A 24 -7.67 0.24 -10.86
C ALA A 24 -9.14 0.45 -10.41
N PRO A 25 -9.47 0.65 -9.12
CA PRO A 25 -10.87 0.87 -8.70
C PRO A 25 -11.35 2.32 -8.79
N ILE A 26 -10.54 3.25 -9.31
CA ILE A 26 -10.89 4.67 -9.44
C ILE A 26 -11.65 4.89 -10.75
N ASP A 27 -12.80 5.56 -10.68
CA ASP A 27 -13.57 5.97 -11.85
C ASP A 27 -12.99 7.25 -12.46
N GLY A 28 -12.77 7.25 -13.78
CA GLY A 28 -12.23 8.41 -14.51
C GLY A 28 -10.72 8.54 -14.42
N TYR A 29 -10.19 9.70 -14.74
CA TYR A 29 -8.77 10.11 -14.63
C TYR A 29 -7.79 9.16 -15.35
N GLY A 30 -8.25 8.43 -16.37
CA GLY A 30 -7.41 7.45 -17.07
C GLY A 30 -7.20 6.14 -16.31
N CYS A 31 -7.85 5.94 -15.18
CA CYS A 31 -7.88 4.70 -14.44
C CYS A 31 -8.88 3.68 -15.05
N ALA A 32 -8.72 2.40 -14.72
CA ALA A 32 -9.50 1.33 -15.34
C ALA A 32 -10.97 1.25 -14.87
N GLY A 33 -11.33 1.85 -13.72
CA GLY A 33 -12.68 1.82 -13.16
C GLY A 33 -13.17 0.41 -12.83
N THR A 34 -12.30 -0.48 -12.35
CA THR A 34 -12.65 -1.86 -12.02
C THR A 34 -13.29 -1.96 -10.65
N ASN A 35 -13.94 -3.10 -10.38
CA ASN A 35 -14.44 -3.40 -9.05
C ASN A 35 -13.30 -3.83 -8.08
N TYR A 36 -13.61 -3.85 -6.78
CA TYR A 36 -12.63 -4.21 -5.75
C TYR A 36 -12.22 -5.69 -5.77
N VAL A 37 -13.04 -6.58 -6.32
CA VAL A 37 -12.64 -7.98 -6.55
C VAL A 37 -11.50 -8.03 -7.55
N SER A 38 -11.60 -7.30 -8.66
CA SER A 38 -10.51 -7.20 -9.67
C SER A 38 -9.24 -6.60 -9.08
N TYR A 39 -9.34 -5.52 -8.30
CA TYR A 39 -8.20 -4.97 -7.56
C TYR A 39 -7.52 -6.01 -6.65
N GLY A 40 -8.33 -6.79 -5.93
CA GLY A 40 -7.83 -7.88 -5.07
C GLY A 40 -7.09 -8.97 -5.86
N LEU A 41 -7.63 -9.38 -7.00
CA LEU A 41 -6.99 -10.37 -7.88
C LEU A 41 -5.66 -9.85 -8.43
N ILE A 42 -5.57 -8.58 -8.82
CA ILE A 42 -4.30 -7.95 -9.23
C ILE A 42 -3.29 -8.01 -8.08
N ALA A 43 -3.68 -7.61 -6.87
CA ALA A 43 -2.83 -7.64 -5.69
C ALA A 43 -2.32 -9.08 -5.40
N ARG A 44 -3.18 -10.10 -5.52
CA ARG A 44 -2.84 -11.51 -5.35
C ARG A 44 -1.78 -11.97 -6.35
N GLU A 45 -1.95 -11.66 -7.63
CA GLU A 45 -1.01 -12.12 -8.65
C GLU A 45 0.35 -11.41 -8.56
N ILE A 46 0.37 -10.11 -8.25
CA ILE A 46 1.63 -9.39 -8.03
C ILE A 46 2.38 -9.96 -6.81
N GLU A 47 1.70 -10.22 -5.70
CA GLU A 47 2.35 -10.74 -4.48
C GLU A 47 2.79 -12.20 -4.63
N ARG A 48 2.15 -12.98 -5.51
CA ARG A 48 2.63 -14.31 -5.90
C ARG A 48 4.07 -14.26 -6.43
N VAL A 49 4.46 -13.15 -7.06
CA VAL A 49 5.81 -12.93 -7.59
C VAL A 49 6.73 -12.35 -6.52
N ASP A 50 6.35 -11.22 -5.90
CA ASP A 50 7.12 -10.59 -4.81
C ASP A 50 6.26 -9.57 -4.05
N SER A 51 6.25 -9.69 -2.72
CA SER A 51 5.51 -8.80 -1.82
C SER A 51 5.95 -7.34 -1.91
N SER A 52 7.18 -7.07 -2.31
CA SER A 52 7.69 -5.69 -2.45
C SER A 52 6.99 -4.96 -3.60
N TYR A 53 6.78 -5.62 -4.72
CA TYR A 53 6.05 -5.05 -5.86
C TYR A 53 4.56 -4.86 -5.56
N ARG A 54 3.94 -5.81 -4.83
CA ARG A 54 2.56 -5.60 -4.36
C ARG A 54 2.49 -4.42 -3.39
N SER A 55 3.48 -4.23 -2.52
CA SER A 55 3.54 -3.07 -1.62
C SER A 55 3.60 -1.76 -2.42
N ALA A 56 4.45 -1.68 -3.44
CA ALA A 56 4.54 -0.53 -4.35
C ALA A 56 3.19 -0.22 -5.03
N PHE A 57 2.57 -1.23 -5.62
CA PHE A 57 1.22 -1.15 -6.22
C PHE A 57 0.17 -0.64 -5.23
N SER A 58 0.14 -1.21 -4.01
CA SER A 58 -0.84 -0.83 -2.98
C SER A 58 -0.64 0.61 -2.49
N VAL A 59 0.61 1.04 -2.26
CA VAL A 59 0.88 2.42 -1.80
C VAL A 59 0.46 3.44 -2.85
N GLN A 60 0.74 3.17 -4.12
CA GLN A 60 0.29 4.01 -5.22
C GLN A 60 -1.24 4.09 -5.26
N THR A 61 -1.92 2.94 -5.38
CA THR A 61 -3.36 2.87 -5.63
C THR A 61 -4.21 3.15 -4.39
N SER A 62 -3.96 2.42 -3.28
CA SER A 62 -4.85 2.41 -2.11
C SER A 62 -4.55 3.51 -1.11
N LEU A 63 -3.37 4.12 -1.17
CA LEU A 63 -2.95 5.15 -0.22
C LEU A 63 -2.86 6.51 -0.92
N ALA A 64 -1.88 6.73 -1.81
CA ALA A 64 -1.65 8.04 -2.41
C ALA A 64 -2.79 8.46 -3.35
N MET A 65 -3.11 7.64 -4.38
CA MET A 65 -4.20 7.96 -5.30
C MET A 65 -5.57 7.96 -4.60
N HIS A 66 -5.82 7.03 -3.68
CA HIS A 66 -7.06 6.99 -2.91
C HIS A 66 -7.27 8.25 -2.07
N ALA A 67 -6.21 8.76 -1.42
CA ALA A 67 -6.29 10.01 -0.66
C ALA A 67 -6.65 11.20 -1.55
N ILE A 68 -6.00 11.35 -2.70
CA ILE A 68 -6.28 12.43 -3.65
C ILE A 68 -7.69 12.29 -4.24
N TYR A 69 -8.10 11.08 -4.61
CA TYR A 69 -9.41 10.82 -5.21
C TYR A 69 -10.57 11.16 -4.27
N HIS A 70 -10.48 10.75 -3.00
CA HIS A 70 -11.58 10.94 -2.05
C HIS A 70 -11.56 12.28 -1.32
N PHE A 71 -10.39 12.91 -1.18
CA PHE A 71 -10.23 14.11 -0.33
C PHE A 71 -9.62 15.30 -1.05
N GLY A 72 -9.18 15.15 -2.28
CA GLY A 72 -8.63 16.22 -3.09
C GLY A 72 -9.69 17.09 -3.75
N SER A 73 -9.33 18.33 -4.11
CA SER A 73 -10.14 19.18 -5.00
C SER A 73 -10.20 18.58 -6.42
N ASN A 74 -11.11 19.10 -7.25
CA ASN A 74 -11.20 18.66 -8.64
C ASN A 74 -9.90 18.96 -9.41
N GLU A 75 -9.28 20.13 -9.16
CA GLU A 75 -8.01 20.53 -9.77
C GLU A 75 -6.88 19.56 -9.37
N GLN A 76 -6.82 19.15 -8.10
CA GLN A 76 -5.86 18.16 -7.64
C GLN A 76 -6.07 16.81 -8.30
N LYS A 77 -7.31 16.34 -8.38
CA LYS A 77 -7.66 15.07 -9.05
C LYS A 77 -7.28 15.09 -10.53
N ASP A 78 -7.65 16.16 -11.24
CA ASP A 78 -7.39 16.31 -12.67
C ASP A 78 -5.89 16.39 -12.98
N PHE A 79 -5.09 16.97 -12.08
CA PHE A 79 -3.66 17.10 -12.25
C PHE A 79 -2.88 15.82 -11.89
N TYR A 80 -3.13 15.25 -10.71
CA TYR A 80 -2.31 14.15 -10.20
C TYR A 80 -2.74 12.77 -10.69
N LEU A 81 -4.04 12.47 -10.66
CA LEU A 81 -4.50 11.10 -10.89
C LEU A 81 -4.17 10.54 -12.29
N PRO A 82 -4.30 11.29 -13.39
CA PRO A 82 -3.95 10.77 -14.72
C PRO A 82 -2.46 10.39 -14.86
N GLN A 83 -1.57 11.19 -14.27
CA GLN A 83 -0.13 10.95 -14.31
C GLN A 83 0.25 9.78 -13.40
N MET A 84 -0.39 9.68 -12.23
CA MET A 84 -0.20 8.56 -11.30
C MET A 84 -0.75 7.25 -11.86
N ALA A 85 -1.87 7.27 -12.60
CA ALA A 85 -2.44 6.10 -13.27
C ALA A 85 -1.51 5.54 -14.35
N LYS A 86 -0.76 6.39 -15.05
CA LYS A 86 0.25 5.99 -16.03
C LYS A 86 1.59 5.58 -15.40
N GLY A 87 1.76 5.76 -14.09
CA GLY A 87 3.04 5.54 -13.43
C GLY A 87 4.12 6.58 -13.76
N GLU A 88 3.71 7.74 -14.27
CA GLU A 88 4.58 8.90 -14.53
C GLU A 88 4.94 9.63 -13.24
N LEU A 89 3.99 9.69 -12.28
CA LEU A 89 4.19 10.20 -10.93
C LEU A 89 4.03 9.06 -9.91
N ILE A 90 5.04 8.90 -9.07
CA ILE A 90 5.04 7.92 -7.97
C ILE A 90 4.63 8.60 -6.68
N GLY A 91 3.66 8.00 -5.97
CA GLY A 91 3.16 8.50 -4.70
C GLY A 91 3.72 7.76 -3.50
N CYS A 92 3.76 8.46 -2.37
CA CYS A 92 3.94 7.85 -1.06
C CYS A 92 2.94 8.40 -0.03
N PHE A 93 2.92 7.79 1.18
CA PHE A 93 1.92 8.09 2.21
C PHE A 93 2.60 8.25 3.57
N GLY A 94 2.82 9.48 3.99
CA GLY A 94 3.54 9.85 5.19
C GLY A 94 2.63 10.02 6.41
N LEU A 95 2.29 8.92 7.09
CA LEU A 95 1.49 8.92 8.32
C LEU A 95 2.34 8.60 9.56
N THR A 96 3.03 7.45 9.55
CA THR A 96 3.75 6.87 10.68
C THR A 96 4.95 7.70 11.10
N GLU A 97 5.13 7.89 12.40
CA GLU A 97 6.32 8.50 13.02
C GLU A 97 7.00 7.50 13.95
N SER A 98 8.26 7.77 14.34
CA SER A 98 9.03 6.87 15.20
C SER A 98 8.32 6.57 16.53
N ASP A 99 7.67 7.57 17.11
CA ASP A 99 6.96 7.46 18.39
C ASP A 99 5.44 7.29 18.21
N ALA A 100 4.93 7.33 16.97
CA ALA A 100 3.49 7.29 16.66
C ALA A 100 3.20 6.30 15.53
N GLY A 101 3.39 5.00 15.80
CA GLY A 101 3.08 3.90 14.88
C GLY A 101 1.67 3.36 15.08
N SER A 102 1.47 2.57 16.14
CA SER A 102 0.15 1.99 16.46
C SER A 102 -0.88 3.04 16.90
N ASP A 103 -0.42 4.15 17.45
CA ASP A 103 -1.23 5.32 17.79
C ASP A 103 -0.84 6.52 16.92
N PRO A 104 -1.34 6.63 15.68
CA PRO A 104 -1.05 7.76 14.81
C PRO A 104 -1.64 9.08 15.31
N ALA A 105 -2.58 9.03 16.26
CA ALA A 105 -3.13 10.24 16.86
C ALA A 105 -2.11 10.98 17.74
N SER A 106 -1.06 10.31 18.20
CA SER A 106 0.03 10.93 18.97
C SER A 106 1.11 11.59 18.08
N MET A 107 0.90 11.68 16.76
CA MET A 107 1.86 12.31 15.84
C MET A 107 2.24 13.74 16.27
N LYS A 108 3.50 14.07 16.00
CA LYS A 108 4.11 15.37 16.32
C LYS A 108 4.28 16.27 15.09
N THR A 109 4.26 15.69 13.87
CA THR A 109 4.32 16.47 12.64
C THR A 109 3.20 17.51 12.64
N ASN A 110 3.57 18.75 12.44
CA ASN A 110 2.67 19.89 12.53
C ASN A 110 2.68 20.75 11.26
N ALA A 111 1.60 21.47 11.07
CA ALA A 111 1.39 22.43 10.00
C ALA A 111 0.97 23.78 10.61
N LYS A 112 1.79 24.81 10.46
CA LYS A 112 1.48 26.17 10.90
C LYS A 112 1.04 27.01 9.74
N GLU A 113 -0.08 27.68 9.86
CA GLU A 113 -0.57 28.59 8.83
C GLU A 113 0.42 29.75 8.65
N LYS A 114 0.76 30.07 7.41
CA LYS A 114 1.65 31.16 7.05
C LYS A 114 1.32 31.69 5.66
N ASP A 115 1.01 32.97 5.58
CA ASP A 115 0.68 33.67 4.33
C ASP A 115 -0.43 32.92 3.55
N ASP A 116 -0.13 32.49 2.35
CA ASP A 116 -1.04 31.74 1.47
C ASP A 116 -0.79 30.22 1.50
N GLY A 117 -0.38 29.69 2.64
CA GLY A 117 -0.07 28.27 2.79
C GLY A 117 0.14 27.81 4.22
N TYR A 118 0.95 26.78 4.34
CA TYR A 118 1.36 26.18 5.60
C TYR A 118 2.85 25.88 5.61
N ILE A 119 3.45 25.96 6.78
CA ILE A 119 4.80 25.47 7.04
C ILE A 119 4.69 24.15 7.76
N LEU A 120 5.22 23.10 7.15
CA LEU A 120 5.26 21.75 7.70
C LEU A 120 6.59 21.49 8.41
N ASN A 121 6.52 20.97 9.64
CA ASN A 121 7.67 20.53 10.42
C ASN A 121 7.41 19.16 11.05
N GLY A 122 8.39 18.26 10.96
CA GLY A 122 8.31 16.94 11.55
C GLY A 122 9.04 15.87 10.77
N SER A 123 8.76 14.61 11.11
CA SER A 123 9.37 13.46 10.43
C SER A 123 8.41 12.30 10.33
N LYS A 124 8.57 11.50 9.26
CA LYS A 124 7.86 10.23 9.05
C LYS A 124 8.87 9.11 8.85
N THR A 125 8.51 7.90 9.25
CA THR A 125 9.41 6.74 9.14
C THR A 125 8.69 5.53 8.58
N TRP A 126 9.46 4.60 8.00
CA TRP A 126 8.97 3.39 7.33
C TRP A 126 8.02 3.69 6.16
N ILE A 127 8.31 4.74 5.41
CA ILE A 127 7.45 5.19 4.32
C ILE A 127 7.90 4.54 3.01
N THR A 128 7.10 3.60 2.53
CA THR A 128 7.28 2.98 1.21
C THR A 128 7.24 4.06 0.13
N ASN A 129 8.15 3.97 -0.80
CA ASN A 129 8.38 4.89 -1.92
C ASN A 129 8.95 6.26 -1.55
N SER A 130 9.03 6.70 -0.30
CA SER A 130 9.48 8.07 0.00
C SER A 130 10.80 8.46 -0.68
N PRO A 131 11.82 7.58 -0.83
CA PRO A 131 13.05 7.96 -1.53
C PRO A 131 12.87 8.23 -3.03
N ILE A 132 11.82 7.71 -3.64
CA ILE A 132 11.59 7.77 -5.11
C ILE A 132 10.28 8.46 -5.50
N ALA A 133 9.44 8.82 -4.54
CA ALA A 133 8.13 9.43 -4.79
C ALA A 133 8.28 10.85 -5.34
N ASP A 134 7.45 11.18 -6.30
CA ASP A 134 7.31 12.54 -6.87
C ASP A 134 6.25 13.32 -6.07
N VAL A 135 5.25 12.60 -5.53
CA VAL A 135 4.09 13.15 -4.80
C VAL A 135 4.03 12.51 -3.42
N LEU A 136 4.12 13.31 -2.37
CA LEU A 136 4.06 12.83 -0.99
C LEU A 136 2.74 13.28 -0.34
N VAL A 137 1.87 12.34 0.01
CA VAL A 137 0.69 12.62 0.83
C VAL A 137 1.11 12.60 2.30
N ILE A 138 1.18 13.78 2.92
CA ILE A 138 1.66 13.97 4.29
C ILE A 138 0.50 14.30 5.22
N TRP A 139 0.43 13.58 6.33
CA TRP A 139 -0.54 13.82 7.40
C TRP A 139 0.11 14.60 8.54
N ALA A 140 -0.46 15.74 8.90
CA ALA A 140 0.04 16.62 9.95
C ALA A 140 -1.12 17.23 10.74
N LYS A 141 -0.85 17.67 11.96
CA LYS A 141 -1.81 18.45 12.77
C LYS A 141 -1.63 19.94 12.54
N ASP A 142 -2.73 20.63 12.34
CA ASP A 142 -2.72 22.10 12.36
C ASP A 142 -2.53 22.66 13.78
N GLU A 143 -2.47 23.98 13.93
CA GLU A 143 -2.27 24.65 15.22
C GLU A 143 -3.42 24.41 16.22
N GLN A 144 -4.59 24.00 15.76
CA GLN A 144 -5.73 23.61 16.58
C GLN A 144 -5.72 22.10 16.92
N GLY A 145 -4.69 21.38 16.47
CA GLY A 145 -4.59 19.92 16.66
C GLY A 145 -5.47 19.10 15.74
N VAL A 146 -6.09 19.73 14.72
CA VAL A 146 -6.93 19.05 13.73
C VAL A 146 -6.02 18.40 12.69
N LEU A 147 -6.33 17.14 12.36
CA LEU A 147 -5.59 16.43 11.32
C LEU A 147 -5.93 16.99 9.94
N ARG A 148 -4.88 17.27 9.17
CA ARG A 148 -4.92 17.69 7.77
C ARG A 148 -4.11 16.77 6.89
N GLY A 149 -4.45 16.69 5.61
CA GLY A 149 -3.68 16.03 4.57
C GLY A 149 -3.07 17.07 3.63
N PHE A 150 -1.82 16.88 3.26
CA PHE A 150 -1.08 17.77 2.37
C PHE A 150 -0.47 16.99 1.22
N ILE A 151 -0.54 17.54 0.02
CA ILE A 151 0.24 17.08 -1.12
C ILE A 151 1.54 17.87 -1.14
N VAL A 152 2.66 17.19 -0.96
CA VAL A 152 4.00 17.81 -0.97
C VAL A 152 4.72 17.28 -2.21
N ASP A 153 5.15 18.20 -3.07
CA ASP A 153 5.92 17.85 -4.26
C ASP A 153 7.39 17.60 -3.91
N ARG A 154 8.07 16.77 -4.71
CA ARG A 154 9.46 16.32 -4.46
C ARG A 154 10.48 17.45 -4.30
N ASP A 155 10.30 18.55 -5.00
CA ASP A 155 11.23 19.67 -5.09
C ASP A 155 11.05 20.74 -3.99
N CYS A 156 10.11 20.53 -3.05
CA CYS A 156 9.91 21.43 -1.93
C CYS A 156 11.19 21.61 -1.11
N LYS A 157 11.58 22.86 -0.90
CA LYS A 157 12.73 23.20 -0.06
C LYS A 157 12.49 22.73 1.39
N GLY A 158 13.51 22.12 2.00
CA GLY A 158 13.43 21.58 3.37
C GLY A 158 12.91 20.14 3.46
N LEU A 159 12.54 19.54 2.33
CA LEU A 159 12.16 18.13 2.25
C LEU A 159 13.39 17.25 2.01
N THR A 160 13.59 16.23 2.86
CA THR A 160 14.58 15.18 2.63
C THR A 160 13.98 13.80 2.88
N THR A 161 14.42 12.80 2.12
CA THR A 161 13.83 11.45 2.15
C THR A 161 14.89 10.35 2.08
N PRO A 162 15.72 10.21 3.13
CA PRO A 162 16.75 9.16 3.15
C PRO A 162 16.13 7.77 3.13
N ILE A 163 16.85 6.85 2.47
CA ILE A 163 16.48 5.44 2.38
C ILE A 163 16.76 4.70 3.68
N ILE A 164 15.98 3.67 3.97
CA ILE A 164 16.22 2.68 5.03
C ILE A 164 16.67 1.39 4.37
N ASP A 165 17.93 1.03 4.57
CA ASP A 165 18.57 -0.18 4.05
C ASP A 165 18.59 -1.31 5.08
N GLY A 166 19.00 -2.52 4.64
CA GLY A 166 19.25 -3.65 5.53
C GLY A 166 17.98 -4.25 6.13
N LYS A 167 16.82 -4.09 5.49
CA LYS A 167 15.57 -4.68 5.98
C LYS A 167 15.62 -6.20 5.99
N PHE A 168 14.95 -6.80 6.95
CA PHE A 168 14.83 -8.25 7.07
C PHE A 168 13.85 -8.85 6.03
N ALA A 169 12.75 -8.14 5.75
CA ALA A 169 11.71 -8.54 4.80
C ALA A 169 11.34 -7.37 3.88
N LEU A 170 10.60 -7.63 2.80
CA LEU A 170 10.25 -6.62 1.78
C LEU A 170 11.48 -5.86 1.27
N ARG A 171 12.57 -6.60 1.07
CA ARG A 171 13.89 -6.00 0.81
C ARG A 171 13.95 -5.23 -0.51
N ALA A 172 13.22 -5.69 -1.53
CA ALA A 172 13.11 -4.97 -2.80
C ALA A 172 12.14 -3.77 -2.74
N SER A 173 11.38 -3.58 -1.65
CA SER A 173 10.52 -2.40 -1.50
C SER A 173 11.35 -1.20 -1.05
N VAL A 174 11.41 -0.16 -1.87
CA VAL A 174 12.07 1.09 -1.49
C VAL A 174 11.31 1.71 -0.31
N THR A 175 11.99 1.85 0.81
CA THR A 175 11.42 2.36 2.05
C THR A 175 12.34 3.43 2.62
N GLY A 176 11.80 4.51 3.14
CA GLY A 176 12.61 5.58 3.69
C GLY A 176 11.95 6.32 4.84
N GLN A 177 12.61 7.39 5.22
CA GLN A 177 12.09 8.41 6.13
C GLN A 177 11.67 9.63 5.31
N ILE A 178 10.95 10.55 5.94
CA ILE A 178 10.64 11.87 5.42
C ILE A 178 10.97 12.84 6.53
N PHE A 179 11.81 13.83 6.25
CA PHE A 179 12.05 14.95 7.14
C PHE A 179 11.52 16.22 6.50
N LEU A 180 10.82 17.00 7.28
CA LEU A 180 10.20 18.26 6.92
C LEU A 180 10.78 19.35 7.82
N GLU A 181 11.60 20.23 7.24
CA GLU A 181 12.25 21.36 7.92
C GLU A 181 11.80 22.66 7.25
N ASP A 182 10.80 23.31 7.86
CA ASP A 182 10.17 24.51 7.34
C ASP A 182 9.67 24.38 5.88
N VAL A 183 9.07 23.23 5.56
CA VAL A 183 8.55 22.96 4.21
C VAL A 183 7.29 23.79 3.98
N PHE A 184 7.34 24.73 3.06
CA PHE A 184 6.17 25.51 2.65
C PHE A 184 5.30 24.72 1.67
N VAL A 185 4.00 24.70 1.95
CA VAL A 185 2.96 24.07 1.11
C VAL A 185 1.84 25.10 0.92
N SER A 186 1.53 25.45 -0.32
CA SER A 186 0.48 26.40 -0.67
C SER A 186 -0.92 25.86 -0.36
N LYS A 187 -1.92 26.73 -0.20
CA LYS A 187 -3.30 26.34 0.17
C LYS A 187 -3.95 25.39 -0.85
N ASP A 188 -3.62 25.51 -2.11
CA ASP A 188 -4.11 24.63 -3.17
C ASP A 188 -3.60 23.18 -3.08
N LYS A 189 -2.61 22.90 -2.23
CA LYS A 189 -2.05 21.56 -1.98
C LYS A 189 -2.61 20.87 -0.74
N ILE A 190 -3.54 21.48 -0.02
CA ILE A 190 -4.25 20.82 1.08
C ILE A 190 -5.33 19.92 0.49
N LEU A 191 -5.54 18.77 1.10
CA LEU A 191 -6.70 17.92 0.82
C LEU A 191 -7.93 18.53 1.55
N PRO A 192 -8.84 19.23 0.85
CA PRO A 192 -9.85 20.06 1.50
C PRO A 192 -10.87 19.29 2.34
N ASP A 193 -11.14 18.04 1.97
CA ASP A 193 -12.16 17.21 2.62
C ASP A 193 -11.63 16.42 3.83
N VAL A 194 -10.38 16.70 4.28
CA VAL A 194 -9.79 16.08 5.47
C VAL A 194 -9.93 16.96 6.69
N GLN A 195 -10.69 16.50 7.68
CA GLN A 195 -10.86 17.16 8.97
C GLN A 195 -10.72 16.21 10.18
N SER A 196 -10.33 14.96 9.95
CA SER A 196 -10.21 13.95 10.99
C SER A 196 -9.41 12.73 10.53
N PHE A 197 -9.14 11.81 11.47
CA PHE A 197 -8.52 10.51 11.18
C PHE A 197 -9.32 9.60 10.24
N ARG A 198 -10.56 9.95 9.88
CA ARG A 198 -11.31 9.24 8.83
C ARG A 198 -10.55 9.26 7.50
N GLY A 199 -9.83 10.35 7.18
CA GLY A 199 -9.02 10.47 5.98
C GLY A 199 -8.00 9.34 5.85
N PRO A 200 -6.93 9.31 6.65
CA PRO A 200 -5.92 8.27 6.55
C PRO A 200 -6.47 6.86 6.83
N PHE A 201 -7.46 6.69 7.71
CA PHE A 201 -8.00 5.37 8.01
C PHE A 201 -8.82 4.78 6.86
N SER A 202 -9.49 5.59 6.04
CA SER A 202 -10.13 5.09 4.82
C SER A 202 -9.10 4.51 3.85
N CYS A 203 -7.98 5.21 3.65
CA CYS A 203 -6.87 4.74 2.83
C CYS A 203 -6.28 3.43 3.39
N LEU A 204 -6.04 3.37 4.71
CA LEU A 204 -5.53 2.17 5.38
C LEU A 204 -6.51 0.98 5.29
N ASN A 205 -7.81 1.21 5.24
CA ASN A 205 -8.79 0.15 5.01
C ASN A 205 -8.56 -0.52 3.65
N MET A 206 -8.40 0.27 2.60
CA MET A 206 -8.17 -0.25 1.25
C MET A 206 -6.79 -0.93 1.13
N ALA A 207 -5.76 -0.38 1.77
CA ALA A 207 -4.45 -1.02 1.82
C ALA A 207 -4.50 -2.38 2.54
N ARG A 208 -5.22 -2.48 3.67
CA ARG A 208 -5.42 -3.74 4.40
C ARG A 208 -6.22 -4.76 3.61
N TYR A 209 -7.20 -4.32 2.82
CA TYR A 209 -7.94 -5.18 1.90
C TYR A 209 -7.00 -5.77 0.84
N GLY A 210 -6.18 -4.95 0.19
CA GLY A 210 -5.21 -5.40 -0.81
C GLY A 210 -4.20 -6.40 -0.25
N ILE A 211 -3.70 -6.20 0.99
CA ILE A 211 -2.75 -7.15 1.60
C ILE A 211 -3.43 -8.46 2.01
N ALA A 212 -4.72 -8.44 2.36
CA ALA A 212 -5.45 -9.67 2.67
C ALA A 212 -5.58 -10.60 1.43
N TRP A 213 -5.65 -10.04 0.22
CA TRP A 213 -5.58 -10.77 -1.03
C TRP A 213 -4.14 -11.19 -1.37
N GLY A 214 -3.21 -10.27 -1.26
CA GLY A 214 -1.81 -10.50 -1.62
C GLY A 214 -1.21 -11.65 -0.84
N ALA A 215 -1.41 -11.71 0.48
CA ALA A 215 -0.93 -12.79 1.33
C ALA A 215 -1.35 -14.18 0.83
N MET A 216 -2.56 -14.30 0.27
CA MET A 216 -3.01 -15.56 -0.33
C MET A 216 -2.23 -15.91 -1.61
N GLY A 217 -1.85 -14.92 -2.42
CA GLY A 217 -0.99 -15.15 -3.59
C GLY A 217 0.38 -15.71 -3.21
N ALA A 218 1.01 -15.12 -2.18
CA ALA A 218 2.26 -15.64 -1.63
C ALA A 218 2.11 -17.06 -1.04
N ALA A 219 1.01 -17.31 -0.31
CA ALA A 219 0.72 -18.61 0.26
C ALA A 219 0.52 -19.68 -0.81
N GLU A 220 -0.19 -19.39 -1.91
CA GLU A 220 -0.35 -20.29 -3.06
C GLU A 220 0.98 -20.63 -3.72
N PHE A 221 1.86 -19.63 -3.90
CA PHE A 221 3.20 -19.87 -4.43
C PHE A 221 3.98 -20.85 -3.53
N CYS A 222 3.98 -20.62 -2.22
CA CYS A 222 4.66 -21.49 -1.26
C CYS A 222 4.07 -22.90 -1.25
N TRP A 223 2.75 -23.03 -1.34
CA TRP A 223 2.08 -24.31 -1.41
C TRP A 223 2.47 -25.10 -2.68
N ASN A 224 2.43 -24.45 -3.85
CA ASN A 224 2.83 -25.07 -5.12
C ASN A 224 4.29 -25.55 -5.07
N ALA A 225 5.22 -24.69 -4.62
CA ALA A 225 6.62 -25.03 -4.50
C ALA A 225 6.86 -26.21 -3.52
N ALA A 226 6.14 -26.23 -2.40
CA ALA A 226 6.21 -27.34 -1.44
C ALA A 226 5.65 -28.64 -2.01
N LEU A 227 4.55 -28.58 -2.77
CA LEU A 227 3.96 -29.74 -3.45
C LEU A 227 4.92 -30.31 -4.49
N GLU A 228 5.42 -29.50 -5.42
CA GLU A 228 6.36 -29.92 -6.46
C GLU A 228 7.61 -30.54 -5.85
N TYR A 229 8.24 -29.86 -4.89
CA TYR A 229 9.41 -30.42 -4.21
C TYR A 229 9.12 -31.76 -3.52
N SER A 230 7.97 -31.89 -2.86
CA SER A 230 7.62 -33.11 -2.14
C SER A 230 7.28 -34.31 -3.07
N LEU A 231 6.86 -34.03 -4.31
CA LEU A 231 6.67 -35.02 -5.35
C LEU A 231 8.00 -35.50 -5.93
N ASP A 232 8.95 -34.61 -6.11
CA ASP A 232 10.25 -34.93 -6.71
C ASP A 232 11.24 -35.56 -5.72
N ARG A 233 11.29 -35.09 -4.48
CA ARG A 233 12.25 -35.54 -3.47
C ARG A 233 11.95 -36.94 -2.99
N GLN A 234 12.89 -37.86 -3.24
CA GLN A 234 12.82 -39.28 -2.83
C GLN A 234 13.54 -39.50 -1.49
N GLN A 235 12.89 -40.21 -0.58
CA GLN A 235 13.48 -40.77 0.63
C GLN A 235 12.80 -42.10 1.00
N PHE A 236 13.60 -43.06 1.45
CA PHE A 236 13.13 -44.45 1.72
C PHE A 236 12.42 -45.08 0.52
N GLY A 237 12.94 -44.82 -0.68
CA GLY A 237 12.43 -45.39 -1.94
C GLY A 237 11.05 -44.86 -2.40
N LYS A 238 10.58 -43.74 -1.82
CA LYS A 238 9.29 -43.10 -2.16
C LYS A 238 9.39 -41.57 -2.13
N PRO A 239 8.55 -40.86 -2.89
CA PRO A 239 8.44 -39.41 -2.77
C PRO A 239 8.06 -38.97 -1.32
N LEU A 240 8.51 -37.79 -0.90
CA LEU A 240 8.08 -37.22 0.39
C LEU A 240 6.56 -37.10 0.45
N ALA A 241 5.91 -36.75 -0.65
CA ALA A 241 4.45 -36.62 -0.77
C ALA A 241 3.70 -37.97 -0.46
N ALA A 242 4.38 -39.10 -0.50
CA ALA A 242 3.79 -40.38 -0.09
C ALA A 242 3.68 -40.57 1.44
N LYS A 243 4.21 -39.61 2.23
CA LYS A 243 4.16 -39.66 3.69
C LYS A 243 2.96 -38.89 4.22
N GLN A 244 2.14 -39.50 5.08
CA GLN A 244 0.92 -38.90 5.63
C GLN A 244 1.17 -37.53 6.36
N LEU A 245 2.33 -37.37 7.05
CA LEU A 245 2.68 -36.12 7.71
C LEU A 245 2.87 -34.99 6.71
N ILE A 246 3.36 -35.24 5.50
CA ILE A 246 3.49 -34.25 4.42
C ILE A 246 2.13 -33.99 3.79
N GLN A 247 1.36 -35.04 3.49
CA GLN A 247 0.01 -34.94 2.93
C GLN A 247 -0.90 -34.06 3.83
N LYS A 248 -0.84 -34.31 5.16
CA LYS A 248 -1.59 -33.50 6.14
C LYS A 248 -1.23 -32.02 6.05
N LYS A 249 0.08 -31.67 6.04
CA LYS A 249 0.53 -30.28 5.92
C LYS A 249 0.03 -29.62 4.62
N LEU A 250 0.14 -30.30 3.50
CA LEU A 250 -0.34 -29.80 2.21
C LEU A 250 -1.85 -29.59 2.20
N ALA A 251 -2.61 -30.50 2.80
CA ALA A 251 -4.06 -30.41 2.94
C ALA A 251 -4.46 -29.23 3.85
N ASP A 252 -3.79 -29.07 5.00
CA ASP A 252 -4.04 -27.97 5.93
C ASP A 252 -3.77 -26.62 5.23
N MET A 253 -2.61 -26.47 4.56
CA MET A 253 -2.26 -25.25 3.81
C MET A 253 -3.30 -24.94 2.73
N GLN A 254 -3.71 -25.93 1.93
CA GLN A 254 -4.71 -25.75 0.87
C GLN A 254 -6.07 -25.33 1.45
N THR A 255 -6.45 -25.88 2.60
CA THR A 255 -7.70 -25.53 3.30
C THR A 255 -7.68 -24.07 3.71
N GLU A 256 -6.63 -23.61 4.41
CA GLU A 256 -6.51 -22.23 4.85
C GLU A 256 -6.48 -21.23 3.70
N ILE A 257 -5.73 -21.53 2.63
CA ILE A 257 -5.70 -20.72 1.41
C ILE A 257 -7.10 -20.61 0.79
N THR A 258 -7.81 -21.72 0.67
CA THR A 258 -9.16 -21.74 0.10
C THR A 258 -10.13 -20.91 0.91
N LEU A 259 -10.15 -21.06 2.23
CA LEU A 259 -10.99 -20.27 3.12
C LEU A 259 -10.62 -18.79 3.08
N GLY A 260 -9.32 -18.47 3.08
CA GLY A 260 -8.82 -17.10 2.95
C GLY A 260 -9.27 -16.42 1.66
N LEU A 261 -9.16 -17.12 0.52
CA LEU A 261 -9.60 -16.60 -0.79
C LEU A 261 -11.13 -16.39 -0.84
N GLN A 262 -11.92 -17.34 -0.35
CA GLN A 262 -13.39 -17.21 -0.33
C GLN A 262 -13.83 -16.03 0.55
N SER A 263 -13.18 -15.83 1.68
CA SER A 263 -13.51 -14.75 2.59
C SER A 263 -13.19 -13.35 2.01
N VAL A 264 -12.02 -13.18 1.36
CA VAL A 264 -11.68 -11.88 0.73
C VAL A 264 -12.49 -11.63 -0.53
N LEU A 265 -12.89 -12.66 -1.28
CA LEU A 265 -13.83 -12.55 -2.40
C LEU A 265 -15.18 -12.01 -1.91
N ARG A 266 -15.71 -12.57 -0.82
CA ARG A 266 -16.96 -12.06 -0.23
C ARG A 266 -16.79 -10.61 0.25
N LEU A 267 -15.66 -10.28 0.87
CA LEU A 267 -15.37 -8.91 1.31
C LEU A 267 -15.31 -7.94 0.12
N GLY A 268 -14.67 -8.32 -0.99
CA GLY A 268 -14.61 -7.49 -2.19
C GLY A 268 -16.02 -7.15 -2.72
N ARG A 269 -16.90 -8.13 -2.80
CA ARG A 269 -18.30 -7.92 -3.18
C ARG A 269 -19.05 -6.99 -2.21
N LEU A 270 -18.76 -7.08 -0.91
CA LEU A 270 -19.36 -6.16 0.09
C LEU A 270 -18.84 -4.73 -0.05
N ILE A 271 -17.58 -4.55 -0.48
CA ILE A 271 -17.06 -3.21 -0.80
C ILE A 271 -17.78 -2.65 -2.02
N ASP A 272 -17.92 -3.44 -3.10
CA ASP A 272 -18.60 -3.04 -4.33
C ASP A 272 -20.10 -2.75 -4.11
N GLU A 273 -20.72 -3.37 -3.10
CA GLU A 273 -22.09 -3.15 -2.67
C GLU A 273 -22.26 -2.01 -1.64
N ASP A 274 -21.19 -1.32 -1.26
CA ASP A 274 -21.15 -0.31 -0.17
C ASP A 274 -21.66 -0.83 1.19
N LYS A 275 -21.43 -2.13 1.46
CA LYS A 275 -21.84 -2.82 2.70
C LYS A 275 -20.67 -3.21 3.61
N MET A 276 -19.46 -2.82 3.22
CA MET A 276 -18.24 -3.12 3.97
C MET A 276 -18.21 -2.35 5.29
N LYS A 277 -17.73 -3.02 6.35
CA LYS A 277 -17.37 -2.39 7.63
C LYS A 277 -15.88 -2.61 7.93
N PRO A 278 -15.18 -1.63 8.54
CA PRO A 278 -13.74 -1.72 8.81
C PRO A 278 -13.34 -2.96 9.61
N GLU A 279 -14.23 -3.44 10.51
CA GLU A 279 -14.00 -4.64 11.31
C GLU A 279 -13.87 -5.90 10.46
N MET A 280 -14.63 -5.98 9.35
CA MET A 280 -14.55 -7.11 8.41
C MET A 280 -13.16 -7.16 7.74
N ILE A 281 -12.63 -6.02 7.32
CA ILE A 281 -11.27 -5.91 6.78
C ILE A 281 -10.23 -6.31 7.82
N SER A 282 -10.37 -5.82 9.05
CA SER A 282 -9.45 -6.10 10.14
C SER A 282 -9.39 -7.59 10.45
N LEU A 283 -10.55 -8.25 10.50
CA LEU A 283 -10.67 -9.69 10.74
C LEU A 283 -9.95 -10.49 9.63
N LEU A 284 -10.25 -10.19 8.37
CA LEU A 284 -9.71 -10.97 7.25
C LEU A 284 -8.23 -10.67 6.99
N LYS A 285 -7.80 -9.41 7.14
CA LYS A 285 -6.37 -9.08 7.09
C LYS A 285 -5.59 -9.84 8.15
N ARG A 286 -6.08 -9.87 9.40
CA ARG A 286 -5.45 -10.64 10.48
C ARG A 286 -5.34 -12.10 10.13
N ASN A 287 -6.46 -12.73 9.69
CA ASN A 287 -6.50 -14.15 9.36
C ASN A 287 -5.53 -14.51 8.23
N ASN A 288 -5.57 -13.76 7.12
CA ASN A 288 -4.82 -14.11 5.91
C ASN A 288 -3.32 -13.80 6.01
N CYS A 289 -2.90 -12.93 6.95
CA CYS A 289 -1.48 -12.60 7.16
C CYS A 289 -0.85 -13.36 8.35
N GLN A 290 -1.57 -14.26 8.98
CA GLN A 290 -1.07 -15.10 10.08
C GLN A 290 -0.46 -16.40 9.53
#